data_03f334b6543bdd55c9b7b86d083f5129
#
_entry.id   03f334b6543bdd55c9b7b86d083f5129
#
_cell.length_a   1.000
_cell.length_b   1.000
_cell.length_c   1.000
_cell.angle_alpha   90.00
_cell.angle_beta   90.00
_cell.angle_gamma   90.00
#
_symmetry.space_group_name_H-M   'P 1'
#
loop_
_entity.id
_entity.type
_entity.pdbx_description
1 polymer ?
#
loop_
_entity_poly.entity_id
_entity_poly.type
_entity_poly.pdbx_seq_one_letter_code
_entity_poly.pdbx_strand_id
1 'polypeptide(L)'
;MKLQLTSTDNFYKDESNLLLLGEWCVNINDKKNYNIAPNHYSNLEEVTKNSEFCYKAFDFFISKVSDKLNKLNNKNYSNRYWEILIGPWLWFYICVVYDRYKSLRIVSKKYKDLEVTIADKNYVCSKFVDNYYLIQKHEYNYFIFSEIIKNYNFDFQINFHQSDNLVKYLNSFLLPKLSKKIKQKINYIYLLKKFIKIPFTVINFIKLKYAKSHNNFININMPVGLHKKLYRKLNQVFYQEYRSIIIPNLYVKIDTKIRAEKIVSYKLDQPFYELINNLLLNNIPIEYLENYKLNSEC
;
A
#
# COMPACT_ATOMS: atom_id res chain seq x y z
N MET A 1 2.62 21.95 21.63
CA MET A 1 2.15 20.58 21.97
C MET A 1 2.63 19.62 20.91
N LYS A 2 3.07 18.41 21.28
CA LYS A 2 3.58 17.41 20.32
C LYS A 2 2.49 16.46 19.89
N LEU A 3 2.40 16.19 18.58
CA LEU A 3 1.41 15.27 17.98
C LEU A 3 2.07 13.94 17.63
N GLN A 4 1.61 12.86 18.26
CA GLN A 4 2.02 11.49 17.93
C GLN A 4 1.06 10.88 16.89
N LEU A 5 1.60 10.43 15.76
CA LEU A 5 0.84 9.91 14.63
C LEU A 5 0.51 8.42 14.77
N THR A 6 1.46 7.64 15.30
CA THR A 6 1.35 6.18 15.46
C THR A 6 2.11 5.69 16.68
N SER A 7 1.93 4.45 17.10
CA SER A 7 2.68 3.87 18.23
C SER A 7 4.17 3.61 17.94
N THR A 8 4.61 3.72 16.69
CA THR A 8 6.03 3.65 16.32
C THR A 8 6.81 4.90 16.67
N ASP A 9 6.11 6.02 16.87
CA ASP A 9 6.70 7.30 17.19
C ASP A 9 7.11 7.36 18.67
N ASN A 10 7.95 6.44 19.11
CA ASN A 10 8.50 6.47 20.46
C ASN A 10 9.42 7.69 20.75
N PHE A 11 9.37 8.70 19.88
CA PHE A 11 10.15 9.92 20.03
C PHE A 11 9.76 10.75 21.27
N TYR A 12 8.56 10.50 21.82
CA TYR A 12 7.96 11.33 22.86
C TYR A 12 7.62 10.57 24.15
N LYS A 13 8.37 9.53 24.47
CA LYS A 13 8.02 8.55 25.53
C LYS A 13 7.64 9.11 26.91
N ASP A 14 8.07 10.30 27.26
CA ASP A 14 7.91 10.84 28.62
C ASP A 14 7.43 12.31 28.65
N GLU A 15 6.73 12.78 27.62
CA GLU A 15 6.36 14.19 27.55
C GLU A 15 4.94 14.45 28.08
N SER A 16 4.84 15.35 29.04
CA SER A 16 3.58 15.80 29.65
C SER A 16 2.66 16.56 28.68
N ASN A 17 3.20 17.00 27.52
CA ASN A 17 2.49 17.81 26.52
C ASN A 17 2.29 17.04 25.20
N LEU A 18 1.84 15.78 25.30
CA LEU A 18 1.63 14.88 24.17
C LEU A 18 0.16 14.76 23.82
N LEU A 19 -0.18 14.96 22.54
CA LEU A 19 -1.48 14.67 21.94
C LEU A 19 -1.33 13.43 21.05
N LEU A 20 -2.12 12.40 21.32
CA LEU A 20 -2.19 11.20 20.48
C LEU A 20 -3.24 11.40 19.38
N LEU A 21 -2.90 11.12 18.12
CA LEU A 21 -3.82 11.26 16.99
C LEU A 21 -5.03 10.31 17.09
N GLY A 22 -4.88 9.19 17.79
CA GLY A 22 -5.94 8.23 18.05
C GLY A 22 -5.52 7.13 19.01
N GLU A 23 -6.47 6.27 19.39
CA GLU A 23 -6.24 5.16 20.33
C GLU A 23 -5.16 4.18 19.83
N TRP A 24 -4.97 4.06 18.53
CA TRP A 24 -3.91 3.23 17.94
C TRP A 24 -2.48 3.68 18.27
N CYS A 25 -2.32 4.89 18.81
CA CYS A 25 -1.02 5.37 19.29
C CYS A 25 -0.64 4.81 20.66
N VAL A 26 -1.60 4.24 21.40
CA VAL A 26 -1.39 3.70 22.74
C VAL A 26 -0.94 2.25 22.70
N ASN A 27 0.03 1.88 23.51
CA ASN A 27 0.29 0.48 23.77
C ASN A 27 -0.78 -0.05 24.74
N ILE A 28 -1.45 -1.16 24.40
CA ILE A 28 -2.56 -1.78 25.16
C ILE A 28 -2.21 -2.01 26.65
N ASN A 29 -0.93 -2.16 26.96
CA ASN A 29 -0.44 -2.40 28.33
C ASN A 29 -0.16 -1.10 29.12
N ASP A 30 -0.34 0.05 28.51
CA ASP A 30 -0.03 1.34 29.16
C ASP A 30 -1.27 1.89 29.86
N LYS A 31 -1.18 2.06 31.19
CA LYS A 31 -2.28 2.53 32.04
C LYS A 31 -2.33 4.06 32.23
N LYS A 32 -1.50 4.82 31.49
CA LYS A 32 -1.47 6.28 31.60
C LYS A 32 -2.72 6.90 30.97
N ASN A 33 -3.20 7.98 31.55
CA ASN A 33 -4.23 8.83 30.95
C ASN A 33 -3.59 9.68 29.86
N TYR A 34 -3.91 9.40 28.61
CA TYR A 34 -3.41 10.16 27.47
C TYR A 34 -4.44 11.17 26.97
N ASN A 35 -3.96 12.30 26.47
CA ASN A 35 -4.77 13.23 25.71
C ASN A 35 -4.91 12.69 24.29
N ILE A 36 -6.10 12.18 23.94
CA ILE A 36 -6.39 11.57 22.63
C ILE A 36 -7.23 12.54 21.81
N ALA A 37 -6.87 12.74 20.55
CA ALA A 37 -7.60 13.56 19.62
C ALA A 37 -8.99 12.98 19.31
N PRO A 38 -10.00 13.83 19.02
CA PRO A 38 -11.31 13.35 18.62
C PRO A 38 -11.25 12.61 17.28
N ASN A 39 -11.97 11.51 17.17
CA ASN A 39 -12.12 10.78 15.93
C ASN A 39 -13.29 11.31 15.08
N HIS A 40 -13.38 10.87 13.82
CA HIS A 40 -14.43 11.26 12.88
C HIS A 40 -15.45 10.14 12.59
N TYR A 41 -15.50 9.13 13.46
CA TYR A 41 -16.45 8.01 13.35
C TYR A 41 -17.59 8.11 14.36
N SER A 42 -17.92 9.31 14.82
CA SER A 42 -18.85 9.52 15.93
C SER A 42 -20.28 9.10 15.62
N ASN A 43 -20.67 9.09 14.36
CA ASN A 43 -22.01 8.66 13.96
C ASN A 43 -22.05 8.01 12.56
N LEU A 44 -23.08 7.19 12.32
CA LEU A 44 -23.27 6.45 11.07
C LEU A 44 -23.48 7.38 9.85
N GLU A 45 -24.16 8.49 10.03
CA GLU A 45 -24.43 9.43 8.94
C GLU A 45 -23.13 10.04 8.40
N GLU A 46 -22.21 10.40 9.30
CA GLU A 46 -20.89 10.91 8.88
C GLU A 46 -20.07 9.84 8.18
N VAL A 47 -20.08 8.61 8.66
CA VAL A 47 -19.41 7.48 8.01
C VAL A 47 -19.98 7.25 6.60
N THR A 48 -21.30 7.31 6.43
CA THR A 48 -21.96 7.16 5.12
C THR A 48 -21.54 8.28 4.16
N LYS A 49 -21.59 9.54 4.60
CA LYS A 49 -21.14 10.70 3.80
C LYS A 49 -19.67 10.58 3.39
N ASN A 50 -18.82 10.09 4.29
CA ASN A 50 -17.40 9.88 4.00
C ASN A 50 -17.21 8.77 2.96
N SER A 51 -17.97 7.68 3.06
CA SER A 51 -17.93 6.59 2.09
C SER A 51 -18.38 7.04 0.69
N GLU A 52 -19.48 7.78 0.60
CA GLU A 52 -19.97 8.35 -0.66
C GLU A 52 -18.94 9.33 -1.28
N PHE A 53 -18.29 10.13 -0.46
CA PHE A 53 -17.22 11.02 -0.92
C PHE A 53 -16.03 10.24 -1.48
N CYS A 54 -15.58 9.18 -0.79
CA CYS A 54 -14.52 8.31 -1.28
C CYS A 54 -14.91 7.62 -2.60
N TYR A 55 -16.18 7.21 -2.75
CA TYR A 55 -16.66 6.61 -3.98
C TYR A 55 -16.59 7.59 -5.16
N LYS A 56 -17.03 8.83 -4.97
CA LYS A 56 -16.90 9.87 -6.01
C LYS A 56 -15.45 10.16 -6.37
N ALA A 57 -14.56 10.14 -5.37
CA ALA A 57 -13.13 10.30 -5.61
C ALA A 57 -12.57 9.11 -6.42
N PHE A 58 -12.97 7.89 -6.10
CA PHE A 58 -12.59 6.69 -6.84
C PHE A 58 -13.04 6.77 -8.31
N ASP A 59 -14.32 7.08 -8.57
CA ASP A 59 -14.84 7.20 -9.93
C ASP A 59 -14.08 8.24 -10.76
N PHE A 60 -13.73 9.37 -10.14
CA PHE A 60 -12.93 10.38 -10.79
C PHE A 60 -11.53 9.88 -11.12
N PHE A 61 -10.83 9.29 -10.14
CA PHE A 61 -9.43 8.92 -10.31
C PHE A 61 -9.22 7.66 -11.13
N ILE A 62 -10.14 6.69 -11.13
CA ILE A 62 -9.96 5.46 -11.91
C ILE A 62 -9.85 5.75 -13.41
N SER A 63 -10.66 6.68 -13.94
CA SER A 63 -10.57 7.12 -15.34
C SER A 63 -9.21 7.78 -15.63
N LYS A 64 -8.77 8.70 -14.78
CA LYS A 64 -7.50 9.43 -14.96
C LYS A 64 -6.27 8.54 -14.84
N VAL A 65 -6.30 7.58 -13.91
CA VAL A 65 -5.26 6.55 -13.76
C VAL A 65 -5.21 5.66 -15.00
N SER A 66 -6.37 5.25 -15.51
CA SER A 66 -6.47 4.43 -16.74
C SER A 66 -5.82 5.13 -17.93
N ASP A 67 -6.14 6.39 -18.16
CA ASP A 67 -5.55 7.20 -19.22
C ASP A 67 -4.03 7.34 -19.06
N LYS A 68 -3.57 7.58 -17.82
CA LYS A 68 -2.14 7.70 -17.52
C LYS A 68 -1.40 6.41 -17.75
N LEU A 69 -1.92 5.27 -17.26
CA LEU A 69 -1.32 3.96 -17.44
C LEU A 69 -1.32 3.51 -18.91
N ASN A 70 -2.38 3.81 -19.67
CA ASN A 70 -2.40 3.59 -21.12
C ASN A 70 -1.26 4.33 -21.81
N LYS A 71 -1.08 5.63 -21.52
CA LYS A 71 0.02 6.44 -22.09
C LYS A 71 1.39 5.89 -21.72
N LEU A 72 1.63 5.59 -20.44
CA LEU A 72 2.91 5.09 -19.95
C LEU A 72 3.28 3.74 -20.56
N ASN A 73 2.30 2.89 -20.81
CA ASN A 73 2.53 1.54 -21.34
C ASN A 73 2.33 1.43 -22.85
N ASN A 74 2.02 2.54 -23.54
CA ASN A 74 1.67 2.55 -24.96
C ASN A 74 0.56 1.54 -25.30
N LYS A 75 -0.52 1.57 -24.50
CA LYS A 75 -1.68 0.68 -24.63
C LYS A 75 -2.95 1.51 -24.81
N ASN A 76 -4.00 0.87 -25.28
CA ASN A 76 -5.33 1.48 -25.44
C ASN A 76 -6.39 0.56 -24.85
N TYR A 77 -6.23 0.22 -23.57
CA TYR A 77 -7.20 -0.61 -22.85
C TYR A 77 -8.37 0.26 -22.35
N SER A 78 -9.55 -0.36 -22.22
CA SER A 78 -10.73 0.30 -21.67
C SER A 78 -10.56 0.66 -20.20
N ASN A 79 -11.34 1.63 -19.72
CA ASN A 79 -11.41 1.94 -18.28
C ASN A 79 -11.77 0.70 -17.47
N ARG A 80 -12.66 -0.17 -18.00
CA ARG A 80 -13.06 -1.40 -17.32
C ARG A 80 -11.90 -2.37 -17.12
N TYR A 81 -10.97 -2.44 -18.06
CA TYR A 81 -9.75 -3.25 -17.90
C TYR A 81 -8.93 -2.79 -16.69
N TRP A 82 -8.65 -1.50 -16.61
CA TRP A 82 -7.87 -0.95 -15.51
C TRP A 82 -8.63 -0.97 -14.18
N GLU A 83 -9.95 -0.79 -14.21
CA GLU A 83 -10.80 -0.90 -13.03
C GLU A 83 -10.72 -2.31 -12.42
N ILE A 84 -10.73 -3.36 -13.23
CA ILE A 84 -10.57 -4.74 -12.74
C ILE A 84 -9.16 -4.95 -12.16
N LEU A 85 -8.13 -4.41 -12.80
CA LEU A 85 -6.74 -4.66 -12.44
C LEU A 85 -6.29 -3.84 -11.22
N ILE A 86 -6.49 -2.54 -11.25
CA ILE A 86 -5.97 -1.61 -10.23
C ILE A 86 -7.07 -1.04 -9.32
N GLY A 87 -8.34 -1.17 -9.71
CA GLY A 87 -9.46 -0.60 -8.98
C GLY A 87 -9.53 -1.04 -7.51
N PRO A 88 -9.35 -2.34 -7.17
CA PRO A 88 -9.34 -2.76 -5.77
C PRO A 88 -8.27 -2.06 -4.92
N TRP A 89 -7.07 -1.87 -5.47
CA TRP A 89 -6.02 -1.11 -4.80
C TRP A 89 -6.38 0.37 -4.69
N LEU A 90 -6.84 0.99 -5.77
CA LEU A 90 -7.14 2.41 -5.81
C LEU A 90 -8.26 2.78 -4.82
N TRP A 91 -9.33 1.98 -4.78
CA TRP A 91 -10.42 2.13 -3.81
C TRP A 91 -9.90 2.09 -2.37
N PHE A 92 -9.16 1.03 -2.06
CA PHE A 92 -8.58 0.85 -0.74
C PHE A 92 -7.66 2.01 -0.35
N TYR A 93 -6.79 2.43 -1.27
CA TYR A 93 -5.85 3.53 -1.06
C TYR A 93 -6.56 4.86 -0.79
N ILE A 94 -7.57 5.21 -1.59
CA ILE A 94 -8.37 6.43 -1.41
C ILE A 94 -9.04 6.44 -0.04
N CYS A 95 -9.67 5.34 0.38
CA CYS A 95 -10.33 5.24 1.68
C CYS A 95 -9.33 5.43 2.83
N VAL A 96 -8.18 4.79 2.74
CA VAL A 96 -7.13 4.89 3.76
C VAL A 96 -6.57 6.31 3.87
N VAL A 97 -6.22 6.92 2.74
CA VAL A 97 -5.67 8.29 2.73
C VAL A 97 -6.72 9.29 3.21
N TYR A 98 -8.00 9.10 2.85
CA TYR A 98 -9.09 9.97 3.30
C TYR A 98 -9.27 9.93 4.82
N ASP A 99 -9.25 8.75 5.40
CA ASP A 99 -9.34 8.56 6.84
C ASP A 99 -8.21 9.29 7.58
N ARG A 100 -6.95 9.12 7.13
CA ARG A 100 -5.77 9.77 7.73
C ARG A 100 -5.82 11.28 7.53
N TYR A 101 -6.18 11.74 6.35
CA TYR A 101 -6.37 13.15 6.03
C TYR A 101 -7.43 13.80 6.94
N LYS A 102 -8.57 13.13 7.13
CA LYS A 102 -9.65 13.65 7.99
C LYS A 102 -9.23 13.76 9.44
N SER A 103 -8.54 12.75 9.97
CA SER A 103 -7.99 12.75 11.32
C SER A 103 -7.03 13.94 11.53
N LEU A 104 -6.08 14.13 10.63
CA LEU A 104 -5.15 15.27 10.68
C LEU A 104 -5.87 16.62 10.57
N ARG A 105 -6.87 16.71 9.71
CA ARG A 105 -7.65 17.95 9.52
C ARG A 105 -8.46 18.35 10.75
N ILE A 106 -9.03 17.40 11.47
CA ILE A 106 -9.74 17.65 12.72
C ILE A 106 -8.76 18.22 13.76
N VAL A 107 -7.61 17.58 13.89
CA VAL A 107 -6.58 17.98 14.85
C VAL A 107 -6.02 19.36 14.54
N SER A 108 -5.66 19.64 13.28
CA SER A 108 -5.11 20.94 12.88
C SER A 108 -6.10 22.11 13.05
N LYS A 109 -7.42 21.83 12.99
CA LYS A 109 -8.45 22.84 13.25
C LYS A 109 -8.66 23.10 14.73
N LYS A 110 -8.56 22.06 15.56
CA LYS A 110 -8.87 22.13 16.98
C LYS A 110 -7.69 22.62 17.83
N TYR A 111 -6.47 22.25 17.45
CA TYR A 111 -5.27 22.54 18.21
C TYR A 111 -4.33 23.43 17.41
N LYS A 112 -3.69 24.37 18.07
CA LYS A 112 -2.69 25.28 17.49
C LYS A 112 -1.28 24.89 17.95
N ASP A 113 -0.29 25.35 17.20
CA ASP A 113 1.13 25.18 17.53
C ASP A 113 1.51 23.71 17.79
N LEU A 114 1.02 22.82 16.92
CA LEU A 114 1.36 21.41 16.97
C LEU A 114 2.71 21.16 16.31
N GLU A 115 3.59 20.51 17.04
CA GLU A 115 4.84 19.96 16.53
C GLU A 115 4.64 18.50 16.14
N VAL A 116 5.07 18.11 14.95
CA VAL A 116 4.95 16.75 14.45
C VAL A 116 6.27 16.27 13.84
N THR A 117 6.64 15.04 14.15
CA THR A 117 7.80 14.39 13.51
C THR A 117 7.32 13.45 12.42
N ILE A 118 7.89 13.56 11.21
CA ILE A 118 7.51 12.77 10.04
C ILE A 118 8.73 12.08 9.42
N ALA A 119 8.48 11.03 8.63
CA ALA A 119 9.52 10.33 7.89
C ALA A 119 10.16 11.23 6.82
N ASP A 120 11.48 11.18 6.68
CA ASP A 120 12.23 11.91 5.64
C ASP A 120 11.97 11.34 4.26
N LYS A 121 11.78 10.01 4.13
CA LYS A 121 11.57 9.27 2.89
C LYS A 121 10.12 8.79 2.74
N ASN A 122 9.76 8.44 1.51
CA ASN A 122 8.51 7.77 1.20
C ASN A 122 8.73 6.25 1.13
N TYR A 123 7.67 5.48 1.32
CA TYR A 123 7.69 4.03 1.20
C TYR A 123 6.76 3.57 0.09
N VAL A 124 7.32 2.86 -0.90
CA VAL A 124 6.56 2.35 -2.05
C VAL A 124 6.40 0.84 -1.94
N CYS A 125 5.16 0.37 -1.97
CA CYS A 125 4.86 -1.06 -1.96
C CYS A 125 5.20 -1.72 -3.30
N SER A 126 5.74 -2.94 -3.23
CA SER A 126 6.00 -3.74 -4.43
C SER A 126 4.73 -4.26 -5.07
N LYS A 127 3.75 -4.71 -4.25
CA LYS A 127 2.52 -5.39 -4.68
C LYS A 127 1.30 -4.89 -3.91
N PHE A 128 0.12 -4.99 -4.50
CA PHE A 128 -1.13 -4.67 -3.83
C PHE A 128 -1.37 -5.53 -2.58
N VAL A 129 -1.07 -6.83 -2.66
CA VAL A 129 -1.23 -7.74 -1.52
C VAL A 129 -0.37 -7.30 -0.34
N ASP A 130 0.86 -6.85 -0.60
CA ASP A 130 1.75 -6.33 0.43
C ASP A 130 1.15 -5.08 1.08
N ASN A 131 0.56 -4.18 0.28
CA ASN A 131 -0.12 -2.98 0.77
C ASN A 131 -1.25 -3.32 1.76
N TYR A 132 -2.08 -4.31 1.42
CA TYR A 132 -3.17 -4.77 2.28
C TYR A 132 -2.68 -5.27 3.65
N TYR A 133 -1.55 -5.98 3.70
CA TYR A 133 -0.96 -6.42 4.97
C TYR A 133 -0.27 -5.29 5.73
N LEU A 134 0.40 -4.39 5.01
CA LEU A 134 1.16 -3.30 5.61
C LEU A 134 0.26 -2.24 6.25
N ILE A 135 -0.97 -2.03 5.75
CA ILE A 135 -1.88 -1.03 6.32
C ILE A 135 -2.22 -1.30 7.79
N GLN A 136 -2.04 -2.54 8.25
CA GLN A 136 -2.21 -2.92 9.65
C GLN A 136 -0.97 -2.61 10.51
N LYS A 137 0.13 -2.15 9.89
CA LYS A 137 1.38 -1.84 10.58
C LYS A 137 1.48 -0.36 10.88
N HIS A 138 1.84 -0.05 12.11
CA HIS A 138 2.02 1.34 12.55
C HIS A 138 3.10 2.05 11.76
N GLU A 139 4.19 1.35 11.43
CA GLU A 139 5.31 1.85 10.65
C GLU A 139 4.87 2.27 9.23
N TYR A 140 4.01 1.49 8.59
CA TYR A 140 3.49 1.84 7.27
C TYR A 140 2.53 3.02 7.33
N ASN A 141 1.65 3.06 8.33
CA ASN A 141 0.76 4.19 8.57
C ASN A 141 1.55 5.48 8.87
N TYR A 142 2.69 5.38 9.53
CA TYR A 142 3.57 6.52 9.76
C TYR A 142 4.06 7.14 8.44
N PHE A 143 4.42 6.31 7.44
CA PHE A 143 4.76 6.82 6.10
C PHE A 143 3.56 7.49 5.42
N ILE A 144 2.35 6.89 5.50
CA ILE A 144 1.14 7.49 4.90
C ILE A 144 0.84 8.85 5.53
N PHE A 145 0.84 8.96 6.87
CA PHE A 145 0.66 10.24 7.54
C PHE A 145 1.73 11.26 7.14
N SER A 146 2.98 10.83 7.06
CA SER A 146 4.11 11.68 6.66
C SER A 146 3.92 12.25 5.25
N GLU A 147 3.48 11.43 4.30
CA GLU A 147 3.21 11.87 2.94
C GLU A 147 2.03 12.84 2.86
N ILE A 148 0.97 12.59 3.61
CA ILE A 148 -0.19 13.50 3.69
C ILE A 148 0.25 14.86 4.23
N ILE A 149 1.04 14.88 5.30
CA ILE A 149 1.52 16.13 5.92
C ILE A 149 2.46 16.89 4.97
N LYS A 150 3.33 16.22 4.24
CA LYS A 150 4.21 16.85 3.24
C LYS A 150 3.45 17.48 2.07
N ASN A 151 2.32 16.89 1.67
CA ASN A 151 1.58 17.28 0.47
C ASN A 151 0.31 18.10 0.73
N TYR A 152 -0.04 18.30 1.99
CA TYR A 152 -1.14 19.14 2.41
C TYR A 152 -0.66 20.17 3.43
N ASN A 153 -0.99 21.43 3.22
CA ASN A 153 -0.56 22.52 4.09
C ASN A 153 -1.35 22.54 5.39
N PHE A 154 -0.92 21.73 6.37
CA PHE A 154 -1.38 21.83 7.74
C PHE A 154 -0.56 22.89 8.49
N ASP A 155 -1.17 23.53 9.47
CA ASP A 155 -0.48 24.46 10.38
C ASP A 155 0.28 23.68 11.48
N PHE A 156 1.31 22.93 11.04
CA PHE A 156 2.17 22.13 11.93
C PHE A 156 3.62 22.58 11.85
N GLN A 157 4.32 22.55 12.98
CA GLN A 157 5.78 22.63 13.02
C GLN A 157 6.35 21.23 12.70
N ILE A 158 7.02 21.10 11.56
CA ILE A 158 7.44 19.80 11.02
C ILE A 158 8.90 19.53 11.34
N ASN A 159 9.17 18.38 11.97
CA ASN A 159 10.49 17.81 12.15
C ASN A 159 10.63 16.53 11.29
N PHE A 160 11.84 16.26 10.81
CA PHE A 160 12.11 15.06 10.00
C PHE A 160 12.90 14.02 10.79
N HIS A 161 12.48 12.75 10.63
CA HIS A 161 13.17 11.60 11.20
C HIS A 161 13.72 10.70 10.09
N GLN A 162 14.97 10.22 10.29
CA GLN A 162 15.57 9.22 9.39
C GLN A 162 14.83 7.89 9.46
N SER A 163 14.20 7.51 8.37
CA SER A 163 13.29 6.36 8.29
C SER A 163 13.89 5.09 7.70
N ASP A 164 15.19 5.01 7.46
CA ASP A 164 15.86 3.85 6.85
C ASP A 164 15.62 2.53 7.62
N ASN A 165 15.60 2.59 8.95
CA ASN A 165 15.35 1.42 9.76
C ASN A 165 13.90 0.95 9.64
N LEU A 166 12.94 1.86 9.53
CA LEU A 166 11.53 1.53 9.32
C LEU A 166 11.33 0.90 7.93
N VAL A 167 11.97 1.44 6.89
CA VAL A 167 11.97 0.85 5.53
C VAL A 167 12.54 -0.57 5.55
N LYS A 168 13.69 -0.79 6.21
CA LYS A 168 14.27 -2.13 6.35
C LYS A 168 13.34 -3.08 7.09
N TYR A 169 12.69 -2.62 8.15
CA TYR A 169 11.72 -3.41 8.91
C TYR A 169 10.53 -3.83 8.03
N LEU A 170 9.88 -2.89 7.34
CA LEU A 170 8.76 -3.18 6.45
C LEU A 170 9.15 -4.16 5.34
N ASN A 171 10.32 -3.97 4.72
CA ASN A 171 10.83 -4.88 3.70
C ASN A 171 11.10 -6.29 4.27
N SER A 172 11.61 -6.38 5.51
CA SER A 172 11.86 -7.68 6.15
C SER A 172 10.58 -8.44 6.47
N PHE A 173 9.49 -7.72 6.76
CA PHE A 173 8.19 -8.29 7.01
C PHE A 173 7.57 -8.91 5.76
N LEU A 174 7.78 -8.28 4.59
CA LEU A 174 7.27 -8.72 3.30
C LEU A 174 8.11 -9.84 2.67
N LEU A 175 9.37 -9.97 3.07
CA LEU A 175 10.21 -11.05 2.57
C LEU A 175 9.69 -12.37 3.14
N PRO A 176 9.22 -13.32 2.31
CA PRO A 176 8.89 -14.63 2.80
C PRO A 176 10.12 -15.18 3.52
N LYS A 177 9.95 -15.67 4.75
CA LYS A 177 11.00 -16.43 5.47
C LYS A 177 11.25 -17.74 4.72
N LEU A 178 11.86 -17.63 3.54
CA LEU A 178 12.29 -18.81 2.79
C LEU A 178 13.24 -19.61 3.68
N SER A 179 12.84 -20.82 4.03
CA SER A 179 13.73 -21.70 4.80
C SER A 179 15.09 -21.81 4.07
N LYS A 180 16.19 -21.92 4.82
CA LYS A 180 17.53 -22.07 4.24
C LYS A 180 17.57 -23.14 3.13
N LYS A 181 16.78 -24.22 3.27
CA LYS A 181 16.63 -25.28 2.26
C LYS A 181 16.03 -24.80 0.94
N ILE A 182 15.04 -23.88 0.99
CA ILE A 182 14.42 -23.34 -0.23
C ILE A 182 15.37 -22.35 -0.91
N LYS A 183 16.08 -21.50 -0.15
CA LYS A 183 17.12 -20.60 -0.72
C LYS A 183 18.22 -21.39 -1.44
N GLN A 184 18.71 -22.49 -0.86
CA GLN A 184 19.71 -23.35 -1.49
C GLN A 184 19.18 -24.00 -2.78
N LYS A 185 17.92 -24.50 -2.79
CA LYS A 185 17.31 -25.08 -4.00
C LYS A 185 17.08 -24.07 -5.11
N ILE A 186 16.66 -22.85 -4.77
CA ILE A 186 16.50 -21.77 -5.76
C ILE A 186 17.83 -21.39 -6.39
N ASN A 187 18.89 -21.28 -5.59
CA ASN A 187 20.25 -21.04 -6.10
C ASN A 187 20.73 -22.19 -6.99
N TYR A 188 20.42 -23.44 -6.65
CA TYR A 188 20.77 -24.60 -7.46
C TYR A 188 20.01 -24.61 -8.80
N ILE A 189 18.73 -24.28 -8.81
CA ILE A 189 17.93 -24.14 -10.04
C ILE A 189 18.43 -22.96 -10.90
N TYR A 190 18.87 -21.88 -10.28
CA TYR A 190 19.46 -20.73 -11.00
C TYR A 190 20.81 -21.07 -11.62
N LEU A 191 21.65 -21.85 -10.93
CA LEU A 191 22.90 -22.39 -11.46
C LEU A 191 22.66 -23.40 -12.59
N LEU A 192 21.67 -24.28 -12.45
CA LEU A 192 21.28 -25.21 -13.52
C LEU A 192 20.79 -24.48 -14.77
N LYS A 193 20.06 -23.34 -14.63
CA LYS A 193 19.67 -22.49 -15.76
C LYS A 193 20.85 -21.95 -16.55
N LYS A 194 21.96 -21.68 -15.89
CA LYS A 194 23.18 -21.14 -16.53
C LYS A 194 23.94 -22.18 -17.33
N PHE A 195 23.78 -23.48 -17.00
CA PHE A 195 24.49 -24.57 -17.62
C PHE A 195 23.65 -25.44 -18.57
N ILE A 196 22.32 -25.40 -18.47
CA ILE A 196 21.46 -26.25 -19.30
C ILE A 196 20.35 -25.34 -19.88
N LYS A 197 20.30 -25.22 -21.21
CA LYS A 197 19.16 -24.59 -21.92
C LYS A 197 17.93 -25.49 -21.82
N ILE A 198 17.32 -25.54 -20.64
CA ILE A 198 16.08 -26.30 -20.43
C ILE A 198 14.91 -25.48 -21.00
N PRO A 199 14.06 -26.05 -21.85
CA PRO A 199 12.87 -25.37 -22.36
C PRO A 199 11.99 -24.84 -21.21
N PHE A 200 11.46 -23.64 -21.40
CA PHE A 200 10.67 -22.91 -20.37
C PHE A 200 9.46 -23.74 -19.85
N THR A 201 8.92 -24.59 -20.68
CA THR A 201 7.83 -25.52 -20.37
C THR A 201 8.16 -26.53 -19.25
N VAL A 202 9.39 -27.05 -19.24
CA VAL A 202 9.81 -28.03 -18.22
C VAL A 202 10.02 -27.35 -16.86
N ILE A 203 10.52 -26.11 -16.85
CA ILE A 203 10.69 -25.33 -15.64
C ILE A 203 9.33 -24.97 -15.02
N ASN A 204 8.36 -24.66 -15.86
CA ASN A 204 6.99 -24.39 -15.42
C ASN A 204 6.31 -25.64 -14.84
N PHE A 205 6.56 -26.81 -15.43
CA PHE A 205 6.04 -28.08 -14.92
C PHE A 205 6.62 -28.46 -13.56
N ILE A 206 7.92 -28.25 -13.34
CA ILE A 206 8.58 -28.49 -12.04
C ILE A 206 8.06 -27.54 -10.98
N LYS A 207 7.85 -26.25 -11.34
CA LYS A 207 7.24 -25.25 -10.44
C LYS A 207 5.79 -25.63 -10.07
N LEU A 208 5.02 -26.21 -10.99
CA LEU A 208 3.66 -26.72 -10.77
C LEU A 208 3.62 -27.83 -9.73
N LYS A 209 4.50 -28.81 -9.88
CA LYS A 209 4.58 -29.97 -9.00
C LYS A 209 4.98 -29.56 -7.57
N TYR A 210 5.87 -28.56 -7.46
CA TYR A 210 6.33 -28.03 -6.17
C TYR A 210 5.28 -27.16 -5.46
N ALA A 211 4.53 -26.34 -6.21
CA ALA A 211 3.47 -25.53 -5.64
C ALA A 211 2.29 -26.38 -5.15
N LYS A 212 2.02 -27.53 -5.76
CA LYS A 212 1.01 -28.49 -5.31
C LYS A 212 1.37 -29.19 -4.00
N SER A 213 2.66 -29.34 -3.67
CA SER A 213 3.11 -30.04 -2.46
C SER A 213 3.21 -29.14 -1.23
N HIS A 214 3.12 -27.80 -1.38
CA HIS A 214 3.20 -26.85 -0.29
C HIS A 214 1.94 -25.99 -0.30
N ASN A 215 0.99 -26.35 0.56
CA ASN A 215 -0.29 -25.64 0.78
C ASN A 215 -0.07 -24.23 1.38
N ASN A 216 0.56 -23.33 0.65
CA ASN A 216 0.61 -21.92 1.02
C ASN A 216 -0.60 -21.22 0.42
N PHE A 217 -1.77 -21.43 1.02
CA PHE A 217 -3.00 -20.75 0.68
C PHE A 217 -3.08 -19.40 1.39
N ILE A 218 -3.32 -18.35 0.64
CA ILE A 218 -3.85 -17.11 1.19
C ILE A 218 -5.32 -17.39 1.54
N ASN A 219 -5.62 -17.42 2.83
CA ASN A 219 -6.99 -17.50 3.34
C ASN A 219 -7.67 -16.15 3.09
N ILE A 220 -8.38 -16.04 1.96
CA ILE A 220 -9.38 -15.00 1.80
C ILE A 220 -10.58 -15.47 2.62
N ASN A 221 -10.94 -14.75 3.69
CA ASN A 221 -12.12 -15.00 4.49
C ASN A 221 -13.39 -14.83 3.64
N MET A 222 -13.78 -15.89 2.94
CA MET A 222 -15.09 -15.99 2.29
C MET A 222 -16.04 -16.80 3.17
N PRO A 223 -17.36 -16.49 3.15
CA PRO A 223 -18.36 -17.23 3.92
C PRO A 223 -18.33 -18.72 3.60
N VAL A 224 -18.37 -19.55 4.63
CA VAL A 224 -18.09 -21.00 4.63
C VAL A 224 -19.01 -21.84 3.69
N GLY A 225 -20.13 -21.31 3.20
CA GLY A 225 -21.14 -22.06 2.41
C GLY A 225 -20.92 -22.13 0.90
N LEU A 226 -20.12 -21.23 0.31
CA LEU A 226 -19.90 -21.19 -1.14
C LEU A 226 -18.66 -21.99 -1.60
N HIS A 227 -18.04 -22.70 -0.70
CA HIS A 227 -16.63 -23.04 -0.73
C HIS A 227 -16.14 -24.09 -1.72
N LYS A 228 -16.84 -25.20 -1.95
CA LYS A 228 -16.13 -26.32 -2.61
C LYS A 228 -16.15 -26.32 -4.13
N LYS A 229 -17.21 -25.87 -4.77
CA LYS A 229 -17.31 -25.91 -6.26
C LYS A 229 -16.77 -24.63 -6.94
N LEU A 230 -17.06 -23.46 -6.36
CA LEU A 230 -16.56 -22.19 -6.87
C LEU A 230 -15.06 -22.06 -6.62
N TYR A 231 -14.59 -22.52 -5.45
CA TYR A 231 -13.20 -22.53 -5.04
C TYR A 231 -12.30 -23.37 -5.98
N ARG A 232 -12.78 -24.51 -6.49
CA ARG A 232 -12.02 -25.29 -7.47
C ARG A 232 -11.90 -24.62 -8.84
N LYS A 233 -12.93 -23.91 -9.29
CA LYS A 233 -12.90 -23.16 -10.57
C LYS A 233 -12.14 -21.84 -10.45
N LEU A 234 -12.35 -21.10 -9.40
CA LEU A 234 -11.62 -19.86 -9.13
C LEU A 234 -10.13 -20.13 -8.85
N ASN A 235 -9.78 -21.19 -8.11
CA ASN A 235 -8.38 -21.58 -7.92
C ASN A 235 -7.63 -21.87 -9.22
N GLN A 236 -8.29 -22.42 -10.24
CA GLN A 236 -7.62 -22.63 -11.52
C GLN A 236 -7.34 -21.32 -12.25
N VAL A 237 -8.24 -20.34 -12.19
CA VAL A 237 -8.08 -19.03 -12.84
C VAL A 237 -7.12 -18.15 -12.03
N PHE A 238 -7.35 -18.00 -10.74
CA PHE A 238 -6.44 -17.22 -9.87
C PHE A 238 -5.04 -17.83 -9.76
N TYR A 239 -4.90 -19.13 -9.86
CA TYR A 239 -3.60 -19.80 -9.81
C TYR A 239 -2.77 -19.57 -11.08
N GLN A 240 -3.39 -19.37 -12.23
CA GLN A 240 -2.68 -18.99 -13.46
C GLN A 240 -2.22 -17.54 -13.45
N GLU A 241 -3.06 -16.61 -12.97
CA GLU A 241 -2.66 -15.19 -12.81
C GLU A 241 -1.65 -14.98 -11.67
N TYR A 242 -1.80 -15.67 -10.55
CA TYR A 242 -0.80 -15.61 -9.45
C TYR A 242 0.57 -16.21 -9.83
N ARG A 243 0.65 -17.02 -10.88
CA ARG A 243 1.92 -17.54 -11.38
C ARG A 243 2.78 -16.51 -12.07
N SER A 244 2.19 -15.56 -12.75
CA SER A 244 2.92 -14.45 -13.33
C SER A 244 3.54 -13.55 -12.24
N ILE A 245 2.96 -13.56 -11.05
CA ILE A 245 3.35 -12.73 -9.91
C ILE A 245 4.53 -13.33 -9.11
N ILE A 246 4.82 -14.64 -9.22
CA ILE A 246 6.06 -15.24 -8.70
C ILE A 246 7.20 -15.10 -9.72
N ILE A 247 7.31 -13.96 -10.35
CA ILE A 247 8.56 -13.55 -10.96
C ILE A 247 9.50 -13.25 -9.80
N PRO A 248 10.66 -13.96 -9.69
CA PRO A 248 11.63 -13.64 -8.66
C PRO A 248 11.93 -12.15 -8.78
N ASN A 249 11.99 -11.46 -7.65
CA ASN A 249 12.30 -10.02 -7.55
C ASN A 249 13.37 -9.66 -8.60
N LEU A 250 12.95 -9.40 -9.82
CA LEU A 250 13.72 -8.60 -10.73
C LEU A 250 13.72 -7.24 -10.02
N TYR A 251 14.88 -6.81 -9.58
CA TYR A 251 15.07 -5.48 -9.03
C TYR A 251 14.69 -4.48 -10.13
N VAL A 252 13.41 -4.17 -10.17
CA VAL A 252 12.95 -3.13 -11.07
C VAL A 252 13.30 -1.83 -10.40
N LYS A 253 14.07 -1.04 -11.11
CA LYS A 253 14.44 0.29 -10.65
C LYS A 253 13.17 1.15 -10.62
N ILE A 254 12.87 1.68 -9.46
CA ILE A 254 11.76 2.63 -9.27
C ILE A 254 12.03 3.85 -10.16
N ASP A 255 11.06 4.20 -10.99
CA ASP A 255 11.13 5.40 -11.84
C ASP A 255 10.68 6.63 -11.05
N THR A 256 11.64 7.27 -10.40
CA THR A 256 11.38 8.46 -9.58
C THR A 256 10.83 9.64 -10.39
N LYS A 257 11.09 9.71 -11.69
CA LYS A 257 10.57 10.80 -12.55
C LYS A 257 9.08 10.63 -12.79
N ILE A 258 8.65 9.43 -13.20
CA ILE A 258 7.21 9.12 -13.39
C ILE A 258 6.48 9.27 -12.07
N ARG A 259 7.06 8.81 -10.96
CA ARG A 259 6.41 8.87 -9.64
C ARG A 259 6.26 10.28 -9.09
N ALA A 260 7.12 11.21 -9.50
CA ALA A 260 7.01 12.62 -9.13
C ALA A 260 5.95 13.40 -9.94
N GLU A 261 5.39 12.80 -11.01
CA GLU A 261 4.36 13.43 -11.79
C GLU A 261 3.00 13.38 -11.08
N LYS A 262 2.09 14.27 -11.52
CA LYS A 262 0.67 14.24 -11.13
C LYS A 262 -0.13 13.38 -12.11
N ILE A 263 -1.24 12.83 -11.62
CA ILE A 263 -2.20 12.12 -12.49
C ILE A 263 -2.82 13.08 -13.50
N VAL A 264 -3.26 14.27 -13.03
CA VAL A 264 -3.72 15.35 -13.88
C VAL A 264 -2.84 16.58 -13.69
N SER A 265 -2.60 17.33 -14.79
CA SER A 265 -1.69 18.48 -14.80
C SER A 265 -2.34 19.78 -14.30
N TYR A 266 -3.67 19.85 -14.27
CA TYR A 266 -4.39 21.04 -13.78
C TYR A 266 -4.69 20.90 -12.28
N LYS A 267 -4.86 22.05 -11.63
CA LYS A 267 -5.23 22.14 -10.22
C LYS A 267 -6.68 21.68 -10.01
N LEU A 268 -6.89 20.87 -8.98
CA LEU A 268 -8.21 20.39 -8.59
C LEU A 268 -8.80 21.27 -7.49
N ASP A 269 -10.09 21.58 -7.60
CA ASP A 269 -10.77 22.52 -6.67
C ASP A 269 -10.92 21.95 -5.27
N GLN A 270 -11.11 20.64 -5.16
CA GLN A 270 -11.25 19.99 -3.86
C GLN A 270 -9.88 19.66 -3.25
N PRO A 271 -9.60 20.13 -2.02
CA PRO A 271 -8.29 19.92 -1.40
C PRO A 271 -7.87 18.45 -1.26
N PHE A 272 -8.82 17.56 -1.00
CA PHE A 272 -8.54 16.12 -0.94
C PHE A 272 -8.20 15.54 -2.32
N TYR A 273 -8.89 15.98 -3.38
CA TYR A 273 -8.59 15.52 -4.73
C TYR A 273 -7.19 16.00 -5.16
N GLU A 274 -6.82 17.24 -4.83
CA GLU A 274 -5.46 17.72 -5.11
C GLU A 274 -4.41 16.93 -4.33
N LEU A 275 -4.68 16.58 -3.06
CA LEU A 275 -3.82 15.69 -2.28
C LEU A 275 -3.64 14.33 -2.95
N ILE A 276 -4.73 13.66 -3.33
CA ILE A 276 -4.67 12.37 -4.03
C ILE A 276 -3.92 12.50 -5.36
N ASN A 277 -4.16 13.56 -6.12
CA ASN A 277 -3.45 13.83 -7.38
C ASN A 277 -1.92 13.88 -7.21
N ASN A 278 -1.44 14.44 -6.10
CA ASN A 278 -0.01 14.52 -5.78
C ASN A 278 0.57 13.19 -5.27
N LEU A 279 -0.23 12.37 -4.59
CA LEU A 279 0.22 11.16 -3.93
C LEU A 279 0.15 9.89 -4.82
N LEU A 280 -0.78 9.85 -5.78
CA LEU A 280 -1.19 8.61 -6.42
C LEU A 280 -0.04 7.90 -7.14
N LEU A 281 0.66 8.58 -8.06
CA LEU A 281 1.75 7.94 -8.81
C LEU A 281 2.91 7.51 -7.91
N ASN A 282 3.16 8.26 -6.83
CA ASN A 282 4.20 7.89 -5.89
C ASN A 282 3.88 6.59 -5.12
N ASN A 283 2.59 6.28 -4.95
CA ASN A 283 2.12 5.17 -4.13
C ASN A 283 1.57 3.97 -4.93
N ILE A 284 1.34 4.09 -6.23
CA ILE A 284 0.95 2.95 -7.07
C ILE A 284 1.96 1.80 -6.86
N PRO A 285 1.51 0.56 -6.55
CA PRO A 285 2.40 -0.57 -6.43
C PRO A 285 3.28 -0.76 -7.67
N ILE A 286 4.55 -1.14 -7.44
CA ILE A 286 5.55 -1.33 -8.51
C ILE A 286 5.04 -2.32 -9.58
N GLU A 287 4.24 -3.30 -9.18
CA GLU A 287 3.66 -4.28 -10.10
C GLU A 287 2.75 -3.67 -11.18
N TYR A 288 2.10 -2.54 -10.89
CA TYR A 288 1.18 -1.86 -11.82
C TYR A 288 1.84 -0.74 -12.61
N LEU A 289 2.95 -0.20 -12.16
CA LEU A 289 3.62 0.91 -12.81
C LEU A 289 4.87 0.43 -13.56
N GLU A 290 5.93 0.11 -12.86
CA GLU A 290 7.22 -0.23 -13.48
C GLU A 290 7.27 -1.67 -14.02
N ASN A 291 6.59 -2.61 -13.37
CA ASN A 291 6.60 -4.04 -13.75
C ASN A 291 5.48 -4.43 -14.70
N TYR A 292 4.56 -3.53 -15.02
CA TYR A 292 3.39 -3.86 -15.82
C TYR A 292 3.76 -4.49 -17.18
N LYS A 293 4.71 -3.91 -17.91
CA LYS A 293 5.16 -4.45 -19.19
C LYS A 293 5.71 -5.85 -19.06
N LEU A 294 6.56 -6.09 -18.08
CA LEU A 294 7.16 -7.41 -17.82
C LEU A 294 6.09 -8.46 -17.45
N ASN A 295 5.05 -8.04 -16.73
CA ASN A 295 3.96 -8.94 -16.32
C ASN A 295 2.95 -9.21 -17.44
N SER A 296 2.75 -8.28 -18.39
CA SER A 296 1.81 -8.43 -19.49
C SER A 296 2.35 -9.22 -20.68
N GLU A 297 3.66 -9.43 -20.77
CA GLU A 297 4.34 -10.17 -21.83
C GLU A 297 4.66 -11.63 -21.42
N CYS A 298 4.32 -12.03 -20.19
CA CYS A 298 4.44 -13.41 -19.69
C CYS A 298 3.08 -14.13 -19.70
#